data_fb80fd95bfe61838a56609c6c35cec94
#
_entry.id   fb80fd95bfe61838a56609c6c35cec94
#
_cell.length_a   1.000
_cell.length_b   1.000
_cell.length_c   1.000
_cell.angle_alpha   90.00
_cell.angle_beta   90.00
_cell.angle_gamma   90.00
#
_symmetry.space_group_name_H-M   'P 1'
#
loop_
_entity.id
_entity.type
_entity.pdbx_description
1 polymer ?
#
loop_
_entity_poly.entity_id
_entity_poly.type
_entity_poly.pdbx_seq_one_letter_code
_entity_poly.pdbx_strand_id
1 'polypeptide(L)' 'MKNIDAHIQKDKELLNDPTVSPQSRRHTQEELQALESYKENHPEDNHDPTSLELYCDANPEAPECLVYED' A
#
# COMPACT_ATOMS: atom_id res chain seq x y z
N MET A 1 -2.25 -17.56 -0.44
CA MET A 1 -2.92 -16.46 -1.13
C MET A 1 -2.50 -15.14 -0.48
N LYS A 2 -2.08 -14.19 -1.30
CA LYS A 2 -1.63 -12.90 -0.78
C LYS A 2 -2.82 -11.98 -0.56
N ASN A 3 -2.84 -11.31 0.57
CA ASN A 3 -3.84 -10.31 0.86
C ASN A 3 -3.16 -9.10 1.47
N ILE A 4 -3.95 -8.06 1.75
CA ILE A 4 -3.38 -6.81 2.26
C ILE A 4 -2.69 -7.01 3.61
N ASP A 5 -3.21 -7.88 4.46
CA ASP A 5 -2.60 -8.13 5.77
C ASP A 5 -1.24 -8.78 5.63
N ALA A 6 -1.09 -9.72 4.70
CA ALA A 6 0.20 -10.36 4.45
C ALA A 6 1.21 -9.34 3.93
N HIS A 7 0.77 -8.44 3.06
CA HIS A 7 1.64 -7.40 2.52
C HIS A 7 2.09 -6.45 3.63
N ILE A 8 1.17 -6.04 4.49
CA ILE A 8 1.50 -5.17 5.63
C ILE A 8 2.51 -5.84 6.54
N GLN A 9 2.30 -7.12 6.82
CA GLN A 9 3.22 -7.87 7.68
C GLN A 9 4.62 -7.93 7.07
N LYS A 10 4.69 -8.19 5.77
CA LYS A 10 5.98 -8.23 5.08
C LYS A 10 6.69 -6.90 5.15
N ASP A 11 5.96 -5.80 4.95
CA ASP A 11 6.56 -4.48 5.03
C ASP A 11 7.09 -4.17 6.43
N LYS A 12 6.36 -4.59 7.46
CA LYS A 12 6.83 -4.41 8.83
C LYS A 12 8.11 -5.20 9.10
N GLU A 13 8.20 -6.40 8.53
CA GLU A 13 9.42 -7.20 8.68
C GLU A 13 10.60 -6.54 7.98
N LEU A 14 10.36 -5.95 6.80
CA LEU A 14 11.41 -5.24 6.10
C LEU A 14 11.90 -4.02 6.88
N LEU A 15 10.99 -3.32 7.54
CA LEU A 15 11.38 -2.16 8.35
C LEU A 15 12.22 -2.54 9.55
N ASN A 16 12.07 -3.78 10.04
CA ASN A 16 12.87 -4.27 11.16
C ASN A 16 14.18 -4.91 10.72
N ASP A 17 14.42 -5.00 9.41
CA ASP A 17 15.63 -5.63 8.88
C ASP A 17 16.76 -4.60 8.83
N PRO A 18 17.85 -4.80 9.60
CA PRO A 18 18.95 -3.84 9.62
C PRO A 18 19.76 -3.80 8.32
N THR A 19 19.57 -4.80 7.44
CA THR A 19 20.31 -4.83 6.17
C THR A 19 19.63 -4.05 5.07
N VAL A 20 18.41 -3.59 5.29
CA VAL A 20 17.68 -2.80 4.30
C VAL A 20 18.28 -1.39 4.24
N SER A 21 18.50 -0.89 3.01
CA SER A 21 19.07 0.45 2.83
C SER A 21 18.12 1.52 3.34
N PRO A 22 18.63 2.70 3.72
CA PRO A 22 17.76 3.79 4.20
C PRO A 22 16.73 4.21 3.15
N GLN A 23 17.09 4.18 1.89
CA GLN A 23 16.19 4.56 0.81
C GLN A 23 15.04 3.55 0.68
N SER A 24 15.38 2.26 0.71
CA SER A 24 14.36 1.21 0.68
C SER A 24 13.47 1.25 1.91
N ARG A 25 14.06 1.55 3.06
CA ARG A 25 13.30 1.64 4.30
C ARG A 25 12.26 2.76 4.22
N ARG A 26 12.65 3.91 3.67
CA ARG A 26 11.73 5.03 3.51
C ARG A 26 10.58 4.67 2.57
N HIS A 27 10.92 4.03 1.45
CA HIS A 27 9.92 3.61 0.48
C HIS A 27 8.93 2.61 1.11
N THR A 28 9.46 1.64 1.85
CA THR A 28 8.62 0.65 2.51
C THR A 28 7.72 1.29 3.56
N GLN A 29 8.24 2.27 4.28
CA GLN A 29 7.46 2.97 5.30
C GLN A 29 6.30 3.73 4.66
N GLU A 30 6.55 4.41 3.55
CA GLU A 30 5.50 5.12 2.83
C GLU A 30 4.45 4.14 2.30
N GLU A 31 4.91 3.02 1.77
CA GLU A 31 4.00 1.99 1.28
C GLU A 31 3.15 1.42 2.41
N LEU A 32 3.77 1.18 3.56
CA LEU A 32 3.05 0.65 4.70
C LEU A 32 1.95 1.60 5.17
N GLN A 33 2.25 2.90 5.21
CA GLN A 33 1.24 3.88 5.57
C GLN A 33 0.07 3.87 4.58
N ALA A 34 0.38 3.76 3.30
CA ALA A 34 -0.64 3.70 2.27
C ALA A 34 -1.49 2.45 2.41
N LEU A 35 -0.86 1.31 2.70
CA LEU A 35 -1.58 0.06 2.89
C LEU A 35 -2.51 0.12 4.09
N GLU A 36 -2.03 0.68 5.18
CA GLU A 36 -2.85 0.79 6.38
C GLU A 36 -4.04 1.73 6.16
N SER A 37 -3.80 2.84 5.45
CA SER A 37 -4.86 3.76 5.11
C SER A 37 -5.90 3.11 4.19
N TYR A 38 -5.43 2.35 3.21
CA TYR A 38 -6.32 1.64 2.29
C TYR A 38 -7.18 0.64 3.06
N LYS A 39 -6.57 -0.11 3.97
CA LYS A 39 -7.30 -1.09 4.77
C LYS A 39 -8.36 -0.43 5.63
N GLU A 40 -8.04 0.73 6.20
CA GLU A 40 -8.99 1.48 7.02
C GLU A 40 -10.16 1.98 6.19
N ASN A 41 -9.90 2.44 4.96
CA ASN A 41 -10.94 2.94 4.08
C ASN A 41 -11.75 1.82 3.44
N HIS A 42 -11.20 0.61 3.38
CA HIS A 42 -11.86 -0.54 2.76
C HIS A 42 -11.83 -1.74 3.70
N PRO A 43 -12.50 -1.65 4.86
CA PRO A 43 -12.37 -2.68 5.89
C PRO A 43 -12.88 -4.06 5.49
N GLU A 44 -13.76 -4.12 4.48
CA GLU A 44 -14.29 -5.40 4.03
C GLU A 44 -13.52 -5.99 2.87
N ASP A 45 -12.52 -5.26 2.37
CA ASP A 45 -11.75 -5.67 1.21
C ASP A 45 -10.41 -6.21 1.67
N ASN A 46 -10.18 -7.50 1.39
CA ASN A 46 -8.96 -8.17 1.83
C ASN A 46 -7.93 -8.36 0.74
N HIS A 47 -8.20 -7.89 -0.47
CA HIS A 47 -7.24 -8.10 -1.55
C HIS A 47 -6.01 -7.22 -1.35
N ASP A 48 -4.89 -7.64 -1.97
CA ASP A 48 -3.64 -6.90 -1.93
C ASP A 48 -3.70 -5.81 -3.02
N PRO A 49 -3.81 -4.54 -2.64
CA PRO A 49 -3.97 -3.49 -3.63
C PRO A 49 -2.70 -3.26 -4.45
N THR A 50 -2.89 -2.89 -5.70
CA THR A 50 -1.77 -2.52 -6.56
C THR A 50 -1.30 -1.11 -6.21
N SER A 51 -0.14 -0.73 -6.74
CA SER A 51 0.38 0.63 -6.53
C SER A 51 -0.61 1.67 -7.04
N LEU A 52 -1.27 1.39 -8.17
CA LEU A 52 -2.26 2.31 -8.72
C LEU A 52 -3.46 2.43 -7.80
N GLU A 53 -3.92 1.32 -7.23
CA GLU A 53 -5.04 1.36 -6.29
C GLU A 53 -4.71 2.18 -5.05
N LEU A 54 -3.50 2.04 -4.53
CA LEU A 54 -3.07 2.84 -3.38
C LEU A 54 -3.00 4.32 -3.74
N TYR A 55 -2.47 4.63 -4.91
CA TYR A 55 -2.37 6.01 -5.36
C TYR A 55 -3.77 6.61 -5.52
N CYS A 56 -4.69 5.88 -6.13
CA CYS A 56 -6.04 6.37 -6.37
C CYS A 56 -6.83 6.52 -5.08
N ASP A 57 -6.56 5.68 -4.09
CA ASP A 57 -7.21 5.82 -2.79
C ASP A 57 -6.82 7.14 -2.11
N ALA A 58 -5.55 7.53 -2.27
CA ALA A 58 -5.05 8.78 -1.70
C ALA A 58 -5.39 9.99 -2.58
N ASN A 59 -5.55 9.78 -3.89
CA ASN A 59 -5.77 10.85 -4.84
C ASN A 59 -6.93 10.50 -5.79
N PRO A 60 -8.16 10.44 -5.28
CA PRO A 60 -9.29 9.99 -6.10
C PRO A 60 -9.62 10.91 -7.27
N GLU A 61 -9.13 12.15 -7.23
CA GLU A 61 -9.40 13.10 -8.30
C GLU A 61 -8.33 13.12 -9.38
N ALA A 62 -7.29 12.32 -9.22
CA ALA A 62 -6.22 12.26 -10.21
C ALA A 62 -6.76 11.74 -11.55
N PRO A 63 -6.29 12.31 -12.68
CA PRO A 63 -6.79 11.90 -14.00
C PRO A 63 -6.62 10.40 -14.27
N GLU A 64 -5.54 9.82 -13.79
CA GLU A 64 -5.29 8.39 -13.96
C GLU A 64 -6.36 7.54 -13.31
N CYS A 65 -6.92 8.03 -12.20
CA CYS A 65 -7.93 7.29 -11.46
C CYS A 65 -9.29 7.39 -12.13
N LEU A 66 -9.57 8.54 -12.76
CA LEU A 66 -10.84 8.73 -13.45
C LEU A 66 -10.94 7.92 -14.72
N VAL A 67 -9.80 7.67 -15.38
CA VAL A 67 -9.76 6.89 -16.63
C VAL A 67 -10.16 5.44 -16.41
N TYR A 68 -9.94 4.92 -15.21
CA TYR A 68 -10.21 3.51 -14.91
C TYR A 68 -11.61 3.24 -14.40
N GLU A 69 -12.43 4.23 -14.37
CA GLU A 69 -13.82 4.03 -14.02
C GLU A 69 -14.61 3.68 -15.26
N ASP A 70 -15.16 2.52 -15.25
CA ASP A 70 -16.04 2.08 -16.32
C ASP A 70 -17.42 1.83 -15.80
#